data_808d9d60630ddc1d983122992209af6d
#
_entry.id   808d9d60630ddc1d983122992209af6d
#
_cell.length_a   1.000
_cell.length_b   1.000
_cell.length_c   1.000
_cell.angle_alpha   90.00
_cell.angle_beta   90.00
_cell.angle_gamma   90.00
#
_symmetry.space_group_name_H-M   'P 1'
#
loop_
_entity.id
_entity.type
_entity.pdbx_description
1 polymer ?
#
loop_
_entity_poly.entity_id
_entity_poly.type
_entity_poly.pdbx_seq_one_letter_code
_entity_poly.pdbx_strand_id
1 'polypeptide(L)'
;MTYTHLLFDLDHTLLDFDRAEDLALTYLLEGAGVASRDLKVYKDHYIPMNRSMWEDLNHGLITKPELLRTRFSRLFEHFGQEVDGRHLAGRYQHFLSQQGQELPQAHAFLSNVKNRGHKIYAATNGVSFIQRGRLQASSILPFFDDIFISDEVGAHKPSTDFFEKIADQVNDFHPDSALMIGDSLTADIQGGNNAGIDSIWFNPKGLVNETPAVPTYQVKNYQEILTILSK
;
A
#
# COMPACT_ATOMS: atom_id res chain seq x y z
N MET A 1 -24.65 2.53 -11.08
CA MET A 1 -24.32 3.37 -9.91
C MET A 1 -23.13 4.24 -10.28
N THR A 2 -23.17 5.53 -9.99
CA THR A 2 -22.06 6.41 -10.34
C THR A 2 -21.18 6.61 -9.11
N TYR A 3 -20.00 6.03 -9.10
CA TYR A 3 -19.03 6.25 -8.03
C TYR A 3 -18.46 7.66 -8.14
N THR A 4 -18.54 8.45 -7.09
CA THR A 4 -18.01 9.82 -7.04
C THR A 4 -16.72 9.93 -6.25
N HIS A 5 -16.54 9.06 -5.25
CA HIS A 5 -15.38 9.05 -4.34
C HIS A 5 -14.58 7.76 -4.53
N LEU A 6 -13.37 7.89 -5.03
CA LEU A 6 -12.49 6.74 -5.30
C LEU A 6 -11.34 6.74 -4.29
N LEU A 7 -11.30 5.70 -3.48
CA LEU A 7 -10.25 5.44 -2.50
C LEU A 7 -9.24 4.47 -3.12
N PHE A 8 -8.02 4.93 -3.34
CA PHE A 8 -6.95 4.09 -3.89
C PHE A 8 -5.96 3.70 -2.81
N ASP A 9 -5.67 2.41 -2.72
CA ASP A 9 -4.41 2.01 -2.12
C ASP A 9 -3.24 2.48 -2.98
N LEU A 10 -2.04 2.57 -2.40
CA LEU A 10 -0.86 3.06 -3.09
C LEU A 10 0.05 1.93 -3.57
N ASP A 11 0.51 1.09 -2.64
CA ASP A 11 1.52 0.07 -2.91
C ASP A 11 0.94 -1.08 -3.73
N HIS A 12 1.62 -1.49 -4.81
CA HIS A 12 1.13 -2.49 -5.76
C HIS A 12 -0.17 -2.13 -6.50
N THR A 13 -0.75 -0.94 -6.20
CA THR A 13 -1.96 -0.45 -6.85
C THR A 13 -1.70 0.75 -7.76
N LEU A 14 -0.92 1.72 -7.31
CA LEU A 14 -0.49 2.90 -8.07
C LEU A 14 1.04 3.08 -8.06
N LEU A 15 1.70 2.75 -6.96
CA LEU A 15 3.14 2.83 -6.78
C LEU A 15 3.78 1.44 -6.92
N ASP A 16 4.90 1.38 -7.63
CA ASP A 16 5.71 0.17 -7.80
C ASP A 16 6.52 -0.09 -6.52
N PHE A 17 5.89 -0.79 -5.58
CA PHE A 17 6.52 -1.11 -4.31
C PHE A 17 7.65 -2.13 -4.47
N ASP A 18 7.51 -3.12 -5.35
CA ASP A 18 8.53 -4.15 -5.58
C ASP A 18 9.86 -3.49 -5.98
N ARG A 19 9.81 -2.52 -6.90
CA ARG A 19 10.99 -1.77 -7.32
C ARG A 19 11.53 -0.83 -6.24
N ALA A 20 10.64 -0.14 -5.54
CA ALA A 20 11.01 0.76 -4.46
C ALA A 20 11.69 0.02 -3.30
N GLU A 21 11.12 -1.13 -2.90
CA GLU A 21 11.68 -2.01 -1.87
C GLU A 21 13.04 -2.56 -2.28
N ASP A 22 13.19 -3.02 -3.52
CA ASP A 22 14.46 -3.55 -4.03
C ASP A 22 15.59 -2.51 -3.95
N LEU A 23 15.35 -1.28 -4.36
CA LEU A 23 16.31 -0.18 -4.27
C LEU A 23 16.64 0.20 -2.83
N ALA A 24 15.61 0.35 -1.99
CA ALA A 24 15.81 0.71 -0.58
C ALA A 24 16.58 -0.37 0.19
N LEU A 25 16.29 -1.65 -0.08
CA LEU A 25 17.03 -2.77 0.49
C LEU A 25 18.49 -2.80 0.00
N THR A 26 18.72 -2.54 -1.29
CA THR A 26 20.11 -2.44 -1.81
C THR A 26 20.92 -1.43 -1.01
N TYR A 27 20.43 -0.19 -0.91
CA TYR A 27 21.13 0.88 -0.18
C TYR A 27 21.30 0.56 1.31
N LEU A 28 20.30 -0.07 1.93
CA LEU A 28 20.37 -0.46 3.32
C LEU A 28 21.42 -1.53 3.56
N LEU A 29 21.36 -2.63 2.80
CA LEU A 29 22.23 -3.80 2.98
C LEU A 29 23.69 -3.47 2.68
N GLU A 30 23.96 -2.75 1.58
CA GLU A 30 25.31 -2.25 1.27
C GLU A 30 25.86 -1.36 2.39
N GLY A 31 25.03 -0.42 2.86
CA GLY A 31 25.38 0.45 3.96
C GLY A 31 25.50 -0.23 5.33
N ALA A 32 24.97 -1.46 5.47
CA ALA A 32 25.16 -2.34 6.63
C ALA A 32 26.37 -3.29 6.47
N GLY A 33 27.12 -3.20 5.36
CA GLY A 33 28.32 -4.00 5.11
C GLY A 33 28.07 -5.37 4.49
N VAL A 34 26.86 -5.63 3.97
CA VAL A 34 26.56 -6.85 3.22
C VAL A 34 27.27 -6.78 1.86
N ALA A 35 28.05 -7.81 1.52
CA ALA A 35 28.79 -7.83 0.26
C ALA A 35 27.78 -7.91 -0.94
N SER A 36 28.14 -7.25 -2.06
CA SER A 36 27.25 -7.17 -3.23
C SER A 36 26.81 -8.54 -3.76
N ARG A 37 27.67 -9.57 -3.65
CA ARG A 37 27.34 -10.96 -4.03
C ARG A 37 26.25 -11.60 -3.17
N ASP A 38 26.05 -11.11 -1.94
CA ASP A 38 25.14 -11.69 -0.94
C ASP A 38 23.80 -10.92 -0.87
N LEU A 39 23.69 -9.75 -1.52
CA LEU A 39 22.48 -8.91 -1.50
C LEU A 39 21.23 -9.67 -1.91
N LYS A 40 21.33 -10.47 -2.97
CA LYS A 40 20.21 -11.26 -3.45
C LYS A 40 19.68 -12.23 -2.40
N VAL A 41 20.57 -12.91 -1.70
CA VAL A 41 20.21 -13.91 -0.66
C VAL A 41 19.49 -13.24 0.51
N TYR A 42 19.98 -12.06 0.95
CA TYR A 42 19.32 -11.27 1.98
C TYR A 42 17.92 -10.79 1.55
N LYS A 43 17.78 -10.29 0.32
CA LYS A 43 16.49 -9.85 -0.23
C LYS A 43 15.51 -11.01 -0.39
N ASP A 44 15.96 -12.14 -0.92
CA ASP A 44 15.14 -13.36 -1.10
C ASP A 44 14.57 -13.87 0.24
N HIS A 45 15.30 -13.65 1.35
CA HIS A 45 14.79 -13.97 2.68
C HIS A 45 13.89 -12.86 3.25
N TYR A 46 14.29 -11.59 3.10
CA TYR A 46 13.55 -10.45 3.66
C TYR A 46 12.16 -10.29 3.07
N ILE A 47 12.01 -10.32 1.75
CA ILE A 47 10.75 -10.00 1.07
C ILE A 47 9.59 -10.89 1.54
N PRO A 48 9.69 -12.24 1.53
CA PRO A 48 8.60 -13.08 2.02
C PRO A 48 8.38 -12.94 3.52
N MET A 49 9.45 -12.80 4.32
CA MET A 49 9.34 -12.57 5.76
C MET A 49 8.59 -11.27 6.07
N ASN A 50 8.97 -10.16 5.42
CA ASN A 50 8.32 -8.86 5.61
C ASN A 50 6.85 -8.91 5.19
N ARG A 51 6.53 -9.56 4.08
CA ARG A 51 5.15 -9.76 3.62
C ARG A 51 4.32 -10.52 4.65
N SER A 52 4.84 -11.63 5.19
CA SER A 52 4.17 -12.38 6.25
C SER A 52 3.92 -11.53 7.49
N MET A 53 4.87 -10.68 7.89
CA MET A 53 4.69 -9.78 9.04
C MET A 53 3.59 -8.72 8.79
N TRP A 54 3.43 -8.22 7.56
CA TRP A 54 2.33 -7.32 7.21
C TRP A 54 0.97 -8.02 7.21
N GLU A 55 0.90 -9.30 6.78
CA GLU A 55 -0.32 -10.11 6.92
C GLU A 55 -0.66 -10.38 8.39
N ASP A 56 0.35 -10.69 9.22
CA ASP A 56 0.16 -10.84 10.67
C ASP A 56 -0.41 -9.56 11.30
N LEU A 57 0.06 -8.39 10.85
CA LEU A 57 -0.50 -7.10 11.28
C LEU A 57 -1.96 -6.94 10.85
N ASN A 58 -2.31 -7.26 9.59
CA ASN A 58 -3.67 -7.19 9.10
C ASN A 58 -4.63 -8.11 9.87
N HIS A 59 -4.13 -9.24 10.36
CA HIS A 59 -4.86 -10.16 11.23
C HIS A 59 -4.83 -9.79 12.73
N GLY A 60 -4.14 -8.70 13.10
CA GLY A 60 -4.01 -8.26 14.49
C GLY A 60 -3.12 -9.14 15.38
N LEU A 61 -2.27 -10.00 14.78
CA LEU A 61 -1.37 -10.91 15.49
C LEU A 61 -0.12 -10.20 16.00
N ILE A 62 0.30 -9.12 15.35
CA ILE A 62 1.39 -8.24 15.79
C ILE A 62 0.98 -6.78 15.65
N THR A 63 1.71 -5.90 16.33
CA THR A 63 1.53 -4.45 16.20
C THR A 63 2.47 -3.85 15.16
N LYS A 64 2.07 -2.73 14.53
CA LYS A 64 2.92 -2.02 13.56
C LYS A 64 4.28 -1.59 14.15
N PRO A 65 4.36 -1.04 15.39
CA PRO A 65 5.63 -0.76 16.04
C PRO A 65 6.52 -1.99 16.21
N GLU A 66 5.94 -3.14 16.52
CA GLU A 66 6.69 -4.39 16.65
C GLU A 66 7.26 -4.84 15.30
N LEU A 67 6.44 -4.87 14.25
CA LEU A 67 6.86 -5.17 12.89
C LEU A 67 8.05 -4.29 12.48
N LEU A 68 7.90 -2.97 12.59
CA LEU A 68 8.92 -2.01 12.16
C LEU A 68 10.24 -2.16 12.93
N ARG A 69 10.16 -2.48 14.24
CA ARG A 69 11.32 -2.61 15.10
C ARG A 69 12.09 -3.91 14.86
N THR A 70 11.39 -5.02 14.54
CA THR A 70 11.98 -6.37 14.60
C THR A 70 12.38 -6.94 13.25
N ARG A 71 11.82 -6.47 12.12
CA ARG A 71 12.04 -7.07 10.80
C ARG A 71 13.51 -7.15 10.39
N PHE A 72 14.33 -6.14 10.68
CA PHE A 72 15.75 -6.18 10.32
C PHE A 72 16.59 -6.96 11.32
N SER A 73 16.26 -6.95 12.61
CA SER A 73 16.91 -7.86 13.57
C SER A 73 16.69 -9.31 13.16
N ARG A 74 15.44 -9.69 12.82
CA ARG A 74 15.12 -11.05 12.36
C ARG A 74 15.84 -11.41 11.07
N LEU A 75 15.96 -10.47 10.12
CA LEU A 75 16.73 -10.69 8.90
C LEU A 75 18.18 -11.03 9.19
N PHE A 76 18.86 -10.18 9.95
CA PHE A 76 20.30 -10.36 10.22
C PHE A 76 20.57 -11.54 11.16
N GLU A 77 19.70 -11.81 12.14
CA GLU A 77 19.76 -12.99 13.00
C GLU A 77 19.71 -14.29 12.20
N HIS A 78 18.88 -14.36 11.15
CA HIS A 78 18.84 -15.51 10.23
C HIS A 78 20.22 -15.80 9.60
N PHE A 79 21.04 -14.77 9.36
CA PHE A 79 22.39 -14.89 8.85
C PHE A 79 23.47 -14.91 9.96
N GLY A 80 23.06 -15.14 11.22
CA GLY A 80 23.98 -15.24 12.36
C GLY A 80 24.65 -13.92 12.75
N GLN A 81 24.03 -12.79 12.42
CA GLN A 81 24.53 -11.45 12.71
C GLN A 81 23.60 -10.73 13.68
N GLU A 82 24.18 -10.04 14.67
CA GLU A 82 23.46 -9.17 15.58
C GLU A 82 23.59 -7.71 15.11
N VAL A 83 22.46 -7.01 14.98
CA VAL A 83 22.39 -5.63 14.50
C VAL A 83 21.42 -4.81 15.33
N ASP A 84 21.58 -3.49 15.34
CA ASP A 84 20.54 -2.58 15.80
C ASP A 84 19.42 -2.49 14.76
N GLY A 85 18.41 -3.34 14.92
CA GLY A 85 17.26 -3.42 14.00
C GLY A 85 16.46 -2.12 13.95
N ARG A 86 16.44 -1.33 15.03
CA ARG A 86 15.76 -0.03 15.05
C ARG A 86 16.49 1.00 14.20
N HIS A 87 17.82 1.03 14.30
CA HIS A 87 18.66 1.90 13.47
C HIS A 87 18.50 1.56 11.98
N LEU A 88 18.56 0.27 11.63
CA LEU A 88 18.37 -0.18 10.25
C LEU A 88 16.94 0.14 9.74
N ALA A 89 15.91 0.00 10.59
CA ALA A 89 14.56 0.36 10.22
C ALA A 89 14.43 1.86 9.87
N GLY A 90 15.05 2.75 10.63
CA GLY A 90 15.07 4.18 10.33
C GLY A 90 15.76 4.49 8.99
N ARG A 91 16.91 3.86 8.72
CA ARG A 91 17.62 4.00 7.44
C ARG A 91 16.80 3.47 6.26
N TYR A 92 16.18 2.32 6.42
CA TYR A 92 15.30 1.74 5.39
C TYR A 92 14.13 2.67 5.08
N GLN A 93 13.46 3.21 6.11
CA GLN A 93 12.37 4.17 5.92
C GLN A 93 12.83 5.40 5.13
N HIS A 94 14.03 5.91 5.45
CA HIS A 94 14.60 7.04 4.72
C HIS A 94 14.86 6.70 3.23
N PHE A 95 15.48 5.56 2.93
CA PHE A 95 15.73 5.16 1.54
C PHE A 95 14.42 4.90 0.79
N LEU A 96 13.46 4.23 1.43
CA LEU A 96 12.17 3.91 0.80
C LEU A 96 11.34 5.18 0.55
N SER A 97 11.37 6.16 1.44
CA SER A 97 10.62 7.42 1.28
C SER A 97 11.05 8.24 0.05
N GLN A 98 12.24 7.98 -0.48
CA GLN A 98 12.76 8.64 -1.68
C GLN A 98 12.35 7.93 -3.00
N GLN A 99 11.64 6.81 -2.90
CA GLN A 99 11.30 5.95 -4.02
C GLN A 99 9.88 6.21 -4.52
N GLY A 100 9.73 7.09 -5.52
CA GLY A 100 8.44 7.49 -6.10
C GLY A 100 8.05 6.75 -7.38
N GLN A 101 8.62 5.55 -7.64
CA GLN A 101 8.29 4.79 -8.86
C GLN A 101 6.82 4.41 -8.88
N GLU A 102 6.19 4.68 -10.04
CA GLU A 102 4.79 4.37 -10.31
C GLU A 102 4.66 3.07 -11.10
N LEU A 103 3.55 2.38 -10.92
CA LEU A 103 3.19 1.30 -11.83
C LEU A 103 2.96 1.85 -13.25
N PRO A 104 3.26 1.06 -14.29
CA PRO A 104 3.06 1.49 -15.67
C PRO A 104 1.64 2.01 -15.90
N GLN A 105 1.52 3.20 -16.52
CA GLN A 105 0.26 3.87 -16.84
C GLN A 105 -0.52 4.48 -15.65
N ALA A 106 -0.06 4.40 -14.40
CA ALA A 106 -0.77 4.94 -13.24
C ALA A 106 -1.06 6.45 -13.39
N HIS A 107 -0.08 7.24 -13.83
CA HIS A 107 -0.27 8.68 -14.07
C HIS A 107 -1.37 8.96 -15.11
N ALA A 108 -1.30 8.32 -16.28
CA ALA A 108 -2.28 8.51 -17.34
C ALA A 108 -3.70 8.06 -16.92
N PHE A 109 -3.78 6.98 -16.16
CA PHE A 109 -5.01 6.49 -15.57
C PHE A 109 -5.63 7.51 -14.62
N LEU A 110 -4.88 8.01 -13.62
CA LEU A 110 -5.38 9.00 -12.66
C LEU A 110 -5.77 10.32 -13.34
N SER A 111 -5.01 10.76 -14.36
CA SER A 111 -5.37 11.91 -15.18
C SER A 111 -6.74 11.72 -15.85
N ASN A 112 -7.00 10.54 -16.41
CA ASN A 112 -8.29 10.22 -17.04
C ASN A 112 -9.43 10.22 -16.00
N VAL A 113 -9.21 9.59 -14.84
CA VAL A 113 -10.18 9.54 -13.74
C VAL A 113 -10.52 10.95 -13.26
N LYS A 114 -9.51 11.81 -13.05
CA LYS A 114 -9.69 13.21 -12.63
C LYS A 114 -10.49 14.03 -13.65
N ASN A 115 -10.19 13.87 -14.93
CA ASN A 115 -10.88 14.56 -16.04
C ASN A 115 -12.36 14.15 -16.16
N ARG A 116 -12.76 12.99 -15.62
CA ARG A 116 -14.16 12.55 -15.55
C ARG A 116 -14.91 13.12 -14.36
N GLY A 117 -14.24 13.89 -13.50
CA GLY A 117 -14.84 14.59 -12.35
C GLY A 117 -14.91 13.75 -11.08
N HIS A 118 -14.27 12.59 -11.02
CA HIS A 118 -14.20 11.81 -9.78
C HIS A 118 -13.31 12.49 -8.75
N LYS A 119 -13.66 12.35 -7.48
CA LYS A 119 -12.79 12.68 -6.34
C LYS A 119 -11.86 11.51 -6.06
N ILE A 120 -10.58 11.79 -5.91
CA ILE A 120 -9.53 10.78 -5.79
C ILE A 120 -8.83 10.92 -4.44
N TYR A 121 -8.81 9.85 -3.68
CA TYR A 121 -8.20 9.81 -2.35
C TYR A 121 -7.19 8.67 -2.28
N ALA A 122 -6.05 8.92 -1.64
CA ALA A 122 -5.17 7.83 -1.22
C ALA A 122 -5.65 7.25 0.12
N ALA A 123 -5.67 5.94 0.26
CA ALA A 123 -6.10 5.20 1.45
C ALA A 123 -5.12 4.06 1.75
N THR A 124 -4.08 4.31 2.55
CA THR A 124 -2.95 3.40 2.73
C THR A 124 -2.67 3.03 4.19
N ASN A 125 -2.27 1.76 4.42
CA ASN A 125 -1.74 1.28 5.70
C ASN A 125 -0.24 1.52 5.89
N GLY A 126 0.42 2.14 4.92
CA GLY A 126 1.85 2.42 4.96
C GLY A 126 2.28 3.32 6.14
N VAL A 127 3.59 3.50 6.28
CA VAL A 127 4.17 4.42 7.27
C VAL A 127 4.09 5.84 6.74
N SER A 128 3.59 6.78 7.54
CA SER A 128 3.32 8.16 7.10
C SER A 128 4.54 8.83 6.45
N PHE A 129 5.69 8.80 7.11
CA PHE A 129 6.93 9.37 6.57
C PHE A 129 7.31 8.77 5.20
N ILE A 130 7.12 7.46 5.03
CA ILE A 130 7.42 6.77 3.77
C ILE A 130 6.43 7.20 2.68
N GLN A 131 5.12 7.09 2.94
CA GLN A 131 4.10 7.35 1.92
C GLN A 131 4.08 8.81 1.48
N ARG A 132 4.25 9.75 2.42
CA ARG A 132 4.39 11.17 2.10
C ARG A 132 5.61 11.44 1.21
N GLY A 133 6.77 10.85 1.55
CA GLY A 133 7.99 10.99 0.77
C GLY A 133 7.87 10.37 -0.63
N ARG A 134 7.32 9.15 -0.74
CA ARG A 134 7.11 8.47 -2.02
C ARG A 134 6.15 9.24 -2.93
N LEU A 135 5.05 9.75 -2.39
CA LEU A 135 4.13 10.60 -3.16
C LEU A 135 4.81 11.88 -3.64
N GLN A 136 5.61 12.55 -2.79
CA GLN A 136 6.37 13.74 -3.19
C GLN A 136 7.39 13.44 -4.30
N ALA A 137 7.98 12.25 -4.30
CA ALA A 137 8.93 11.81 -5.32
C ALA A 137 8.25 11.28 -6.60
N SER A 138 6.91 11.14 -6.61
CA SER A 138 6.11 10.65 -7.73
C SER A 138 5.45 11.79 -8.51
N SER A 139 4.96 11.49 -9.72
CA SER A 139 4.17 12.44 -10.51
C SER A 139 2.66 12.39 -10.22
N ILE A 140 2.19 11.43 -9.39
CA ILE A 140 0.76 11.23 -9.14
C ILE A 140 0.19 12.04 -7.97
N LEU A 141 1.04 12.62 -7.12
CA LEU A 141 0.60 13.41 -5.97
C LEU A 141 -0.47 14.47 -6.31
N PRO A 142 -0.36 15.24 -7.42
CA PRO A 142 -1.34 16.30 -7.73
C PRO A 142 -2.75 15.82 -8.05
N PHE A 143 -2.96 14.52 -8.29
CA PHE A 143 -4.29 14.00 -8.60
C PHE A 143 -5.16 13.79 -7.38
N PHE A 144 -4.56 13.63 -6.20
CA PHE A 144 -5.32 13.34 -4.97
C PHE A 144 -5.98 14.61 -4.42
N ASP A 145 -7.27 14.50 -4.10
CA ASP A 145 -8.02 15.51 -3.36
C ASP A 145 -7.63 15.50 -1.88
N ASP A 146 -7.36 14.29 -1.31
CA ASP A 146 -6.77 14.12 0.02
C ASP A 146 -6.03 12.77 0.15
N ILE A 147 -5.27 12.61 1.24
CA ILE A 147 -4.40 11.44 1.47
C ILE A 147 -4.62 10.95 2.89
N PHE A 148 -5.19 9.76 3.01
CA PHE A 148 -5.47 9.09 4.28
C PHE A 148 -4.44 7.98 4.55
N ILE A 149 -3.57 8.23 5.51
CA ILE A 149 -2.54 7.30 5.94
C ILE A 149 -2.90 6.78 7.34
N SER A 150 -2.87 5.48 7.54
CA SER A 150 -3.31 4.85 8.80
C SER A 150 -2.67 5.44 10.06
N ASP A 151 -1.40 5.83 10.00
CA ASP A 151 -0.69 6.47 11.12
C ASP A 151 -1.27 7.85 11.47
N GLU A 152 -1.77 8.59 10.50
CA GLU A 152 -2.36 9.93 10.65
C GLU A 152 -3.84 9.85 11.02
N VAL A 153 -4.54 8.89 10.42
CA VAL A 153 -5.96 8.62 10.69
C VAL A 153 -6.15 8.02 12.09
N GLY A 154 -5.15 7.29 12.61
CA GLY A 154 -5.23 6.58 13.88
C GLY A 154 -6.13 5.34 13.84
N ALA A 155 -6.32 4.77 12.65
CA ALA A 155 -6.97 3.50 12.37
C ALA A 155 -6.39 2.93 11.07
N HIS A 156 -6.56 1.64 10.80
CA HIS A 156 -6.00 0.99 9.60
C HIS A 156 -7.01 0.05 8.94
N LYS A 157 -6.91 -0.13 7.64
CA LYS A 157 -7.67 -1.16 6.92
C LYS A 157 -7.29 -2.55 7.45
N PRO A 158 -8.21 -3.48 7.66
CA PRO A 158 -9.62 -3.48 7.23
C PRO A 158 -10.63 -2.96 8.28
N SER A 159 -10.22 -2.23 9.33
CA SER A 159 -11.16 -1.70 10.34
C SER A 159 -12.14 -0.71 9.72
N THR A 160 -13.41 -0.79 10.12
CA THR A 160 -14.45 0.20 9.78
C THR A 160 -14.08 1.60 10.25
N ASP A 161 -13.41 1.73 11.40
CA ASP A 161 -12.96 3.01 11.96
C ASP A 161 -12.11 3.82 10.97
N PHE A 162 -11.32 3.15 10.11
CA PHE A 162 -10.53 3.83 9.09
C PHE A 162 -11.43 4.54 8.07
N PHE A 163 -12.46 3.87 7.58
CA PHE A 163 -13.40 4.41 6.58
C PHE A 163 -14.37 5.41 7.20
N GLU A 164 -14.80 5.21 8.44
CA GLU A 164 -15.64 6.17 9.18
C GLU A 164 -14.91 7.50 9.35
N LYS A 165 -13.62 7.48 9.74
CA LYS A 165 -12.81 8.69 9.86
C LYS A 165 -12.55 9.40 8.53
N ILE A 166 -12.52 8.66 7.42
CA ILE A 166 -12.49 9.26 6.07
C ILE A 166 -13.84 9.94 5.79
N ALA A 167 -14.95 9.27 6.07
CA ALA A 167 -16.29 9.81 5.87
C ALA A 167 -16.53 11.08 6.69
N ASP A 168 -15.99 11.17 7.91
CA ASP A 168 -16.08 12.36 8.76
C ASP A 168 -15.29 13.57 8.21
N GLN A 169 -14.30 13.33 7.37
CA GLN A 169 -13.42 14.39 6.83
C GLN A 169 -13.76 14.79 5.40
N VAL A 170 -14.43 13.91 4.64
CA VAL A 170 -14.75 14.13 3.24
C VAL A 170 -16.21 14.55 3.08
N ASN A 171 -16.43 15.76 2.55
CA ASN A 171 -17.78 16.26 2.30
C ASN A 171 -18.51 15.36 1.27
N ASP A 172 -19.79 15.13 1.52
CA ASP A 172 -20.69 14.34 0.64
C ASP A 172 -20.22 12.89 0.42
N PHE A 173 -19.40 12.35 1.34
CA PHE A 173 -18.98 10.97 1.29
C PHE A 173 -20.14 10.04 1.71
N HIS A 174 -20.52 9.15 0.81
CA HIS A 174 -21.51 8.10 1.09
C HIS A 174 -20.96 6.75 0.63
N PRO A 175 -21.06 5.69 1.45
CA PRO A 175 -20.59 4.34 1.07
C PRO A 175 -21.12 3.87 -0.30
N ASP A 176 -22.39 4.12 -0.63
CA ASP A 176 -23.02 3.73 -1.89
C ASP A 176 -22.42 4.42 -3.13
N SER A 177 -21.72 5.54 -2.96
CA SER A 177 -21.07 6.30 -4.02
C SER A 177 -19.54 6.26 -3.94
N ALA A 178 -19.02 5.50 -2.98
CA ALA A 178 -17.59 5.30 -2.79
C ALA A 178 -17.15 3.95 -3.40
N LEU A 179 -15.86 3.88 -3.78
CA LEU A 179 -15.25 2.68 -4.33
C LEU A 179 -13.83 2.54 -3.79
N MET A 180 -13.55 1.43 -3.11
CA MET A 180 -12.19 1.09 -2.67
C MET A 180 -11.47 0.31 -3.76
N ILE A 181 -10.29 0.76 -4.18
CA ILE A 181 -9.47 0.11 -5.21
C ILE A 181 -8.12 -0.25 -4.59
N GLY A 182 -7.77 -1.52 -4.57
CA GLY A 182 -6.50 -1.99 -4.02
C GLY A 182 -6.17 -3.42 -4.40
N ASP A 183 -4.94 -3.83 -4.08
CA ASP A 183 -4.43 -5.18 -4.39
C ASP A 183 -4.59 -6.17 -3.23
N SER A 184 -4.77 -5.68 -2.00
CA SER A 184 -4.83 -6.50 -0.79
C SER A 184 -6.25 -7.00 -0.48
N LEU A 185 -6.45 -8.31 -0.57
CA LEU A 185 -7.72 -8.93 -0.15
C LEU A 185 -8.00 -8.71 1.34
N THR A 186 -6.98 -8.80 2.19
CA THR A 186 -7.13 -8.74 3.65
C THR A 186 -7.25 -7.30 4.19
N ALA A 187 -6.75 -6.30 3.48
CA ALA A 187 -6.82 -4.91 3.89
C ALA A 187 -7.90 -4.14 3.09
N ASP A 188 -7.77 -4.08 1.76
CA ASP A 188 -8.60 -3.23 0.91
C ASP A 188 -10.00 -3.80 0.71
N ILE A 189 -10.05 -5.06 0.26
CA ILE A 189 -11.31 -5.70 -0.10
C ILE A 189 -12.11 -6.04 1.15
N GLN A 190 -11.47 -6.66 2.13
CA GLN A 190 -12.11 -6.91 3.42
C GLN A 190 -12.53 -5.60 4.10
N GLY A 191 -11.72 -4.54 3.97
CA GLY A 191 -12.05 -3.21 4.48
C GLY A 191 -13.29 -2.61 3.82
N GLY A 192 -13.38 -2.68 2.49
CA GLY A 192 -14.58 -2.28 1.74
C GLY A 192 -15.80 -3.08 2.18
N ASN A 193 -15.68 -4.41 2.28
CA ASN A 193 -16.77 -5.27 2.76
C ASN A 193 -17.25 -4.87 4.17
N ASN A 194 -16.32 -4.63 5.09
CA ASN A 194 -16.64 -4.25 6.47
C ASN A 194 -17.35 -2.90 6.55
N ALA A 195 -16.96 -1.94 5.69
CA ALA A 195 -17.49 -0.58 5.64
C ALA A 195 -18.74 -0.43 4.74
N GLY A 196 -19.17 -1.50 4.07
CA GLY A 196 -20.29 -1.44 3.11
C GLY A 196 -19.97 -0.62 1.85
N ILE A 197 -18.69 -0.55 1.48
CA ILE A 197 -18.19 0.16 0.29
C ILE A 197 -17.88 -0.87 -0.79
N ASP A 198 -18.34 -0.63 -2.01
CA ASP A 198 -17.95 -1.45 -3.16
C ASP A 198 -16.44 -1.46 -3.36
N SER A 199 -15.90 -2.57 -3.86
CA SER A 199 -14.47 -2.73 -3.99
C SER A 199 -14.04 -3.30 -5.34
N ILE A 200 -12.88 -2.85 -5.81
CA ILE A 200 -12.16 -3.43 -6.95
C ILE A 200 -10.88 -4.08 -6.45
N TRP A 201 -10.77 -5.40 -6.63
CA TRP A 201 -9.51 -6.09 -6.45
C TRP A 201 -8.64 -5.91 -7.69
N PHE A 202 -7.57 -5.11 -7.56
CA PHE A 202 -6.57 -4.92 -8.58
C PHE A 202 -5.59 -6.11 -8.56
N ASN A 203 -5.78 -7.05 -9.50
CA ASN A 203 -5.10 -8.34 -9.53
C ASN A 203 -4.41 -8.61 -10.87
N PRO A 204 -3.37 -7.85 -11.22
CA PRO A 204 -2.66 -8.02 -12.50
C PRO A 204 -1.96 -9.37 -12.63
N LYS A 205 -1.61 -10.00 -11.51
CA LYS A 205 -0.94 -11.31 -11.48
C LYS A 205 -1.91 -12.49 -11.62
N GLY A 206 -3.24 -12.27 -11.57
CA GLY A 206 -4.24 -13.33 -11.67
C GLY A 206 -4.24 -14.32 -10.50
N LEU A 207 -3.96 -13.83 -9.29
CA LEU A 207 -3.95 -14.65 -8.07
C LEU A 207 -5.35 -15.19 -7.77
N VAL A 208 -5.40 -16.34 -7.11
CA VAL A 208 -6.66 -16.92 -6.62
C VAL A 208 -6.99 -16.29 -5.26
N ASN A 209 -8.27 -15.97 -5.05
CA ASN A 209 -8.73 -15.52 -3.74
C ASN A 209 -8.92 -16.72 -2.81
N GLU A 210 -8.08 -16.83 -1.80
CA GLU A 210 -8.14 -17.85 -0.74
C GLU A 210 -8.68 -17.29 0.59
N THR A 211 -9.22 -16.05 0.57
CA THR A 211 -9.74 -15.34 1.74
C THR A 211 -11.26 -15.26 1.70
N PRO A 212 -11.94 -14.93 2.81
CA PRO A 212 -13.38 -14.67 2.82
C PRO A 212 -13.78 -13.34 2.19
N ALA A 213 -12.83 -12.46 1.85
CA ALA A 213 -13.13 -11.15 1.26
C ALA A 213 -13.76 -11.29 -0.13
N VAL A 214 -14.83 -10.55 -0.39
CA VAL A 214 -15.60 -10.63 -1.64
C VAL A 214 -15.49 -9.30 -2.39
N PRO A 215 -14.65 -9.19 -3.44
CA PRO A 215 -14.59 -7.98 -4.24
C PRO A 215 -15.87 -7.80 -5.05
N THR A 216 -16.37 -6.56 -5.18
CA THR A 216 -17.45 -6.23 -6.10
C THR A 216 -17.02 -6.45 -7.56
N TYR A 217 -15.75 -6.09 -7.84
CA TYR A 217 -15.11 -6.33 -9.13
C TYR A 217 -13.68 -6.83 -8.95
N GLN A 218 -13.21 -7.62 -9.92
CA GLN A 218 -11.81 -8.01 -10.05
C GLN A 218 -11.30 -7.55 -11.41
N VAL A 219 -10.12 -6.92 -11.45
CA VAL A 219 -9.53 -6.37 -12.67
C VAL A 219 -8.03 -6.67 -12.73
N LYS A 220 -7.49 -6.70 -13.95
CA LYS A 220 -6.05 -6.94 -14.19
C LYS A 220 -5.28 -5.68 -14.59
N ASN A 221 -5.97 -4.62 -14.97
CA ASN A 221 -5.36 -3.40 -15.48
C ASN A 221 -6.28 -2.19 -15.29
N TYR A 222 -5.72 -1.00 -15.44
CA TYR A 222 -6.46 0.26 -15.27
C TYR A 222 -7.56 0.49 -16.32
N GLN A 223 -7.43 -0.09 -17.54
CA GLN A 223 -8.46 0.06 -18.58
C GLN A 223 -9.77 -0.61 -18.16
N GLU A 224 -9.69 -1.74 -17.44
CA GLU A 224 -10.88 -2.40 -16.90
C GLU A 224 -11.54 -1.55 -15.82
N ILE A 225 -10.75 -0.86 -14.97
CA ILE A 225 -11.29 0.11 -13.99
C ILE A 225 -12.03 1.24 -14.72
N LEU A 226 -11.42 1.84 -15.75
CA LEU A 226 -12.06 2.90 -16.55
C LEU A 226 -13.37 2.45 -17.19
N THR A 227 -13.48 1.18 -17.57
CA THR A 227 -14.69 0.59 -18.10
C THR A 227 -15.81 0.47 -17.05
N ILE A 228 -15.45 0.09 -15.81
CA ILE A 228 -16.39 0.04 -14.68
C ILE A 228 -16.90 1.44 -14.36
N LEU A 229 -16.00 2.44 -14.31
CA LEU A 229 -16.34 3.84 -14.00
C LEU A 229 -17.15 4.55 -15.11
N SER A 230 -17.34 3.90 -16.27
CA SER A 230 -18.10 4.45 -17.40
C SER A 230 -19.58 4.00 -17.41
N LYS A 231 -19.98 3.13 -16.49
CA LYS A 231 -21.34 2.59 -16.35
C LYS A 231 -22.18 3.43 -15.39
#